data_ee03ab05061ef2bd595219861efb2575
#
_entry.id   ee03ab05061ef2bd595219861efb2575
#
_cell.length_a   1.000
_cell.length_b   1.000
_cell.length_c   1.000
_cell.angle_alpha   90.00
_cell.angle_beta   90.00
_cell.angle_gamma   90.00
#
_symmetry.space_group_name_H-M   'P 1'
#
loop_
_entity.id
_entity.type
_entity.pdbx_description
1 polymer ?
#
loop_
_entity_poly.entity_id
_entity_poly.type
_entity_poly.pdbx_seq_one_letter_code
_entity_poly.pdbx_strand_id
1 'polypeptide(L)'
;MKPGYHEIYSRYRDNITRGVLKPGDKVPAIRVLAEELKVARKTVETAYAILTGEGYLVSQGARGTRVNPDLLLPDKTAPAEQPTGALPASLISQRERAGFLRPGIPALDSFPYKKWLLLAGQATRAMRQEEMLNPPVLGWYPLRQAIASYLNISRGLSCSAEQVLITSGYSGSLRLILDTLASRSDKVVFEDPGYFMGQQLLKRIVPRLHTVPVDRSGIDTEYLLRHHRDARFAIVTPSHQSPLAVTLSLPRKQQLLDWASQNEAWIIEDDYDGEFHYTRKVLPSLKSLDQHDRVIFMGTFSKTIMPSLRMGYVVMPASTVGAFTDCADITTSGQPVLTQKILTAFLNEGHFFRHLKKMRALYQTRRDWMIAALREVYGDLFFTEQNDGGMHIVAFLTRGSGDREVARCWQEQQLQVNALSEWYRGSGKRYGLVMGYNNVRSYQEALDLLERPKRQTLALLS
;
A
#
# COMPACT_ATOMS: atom_id res chain seq x y z
N MET A 1 26.85 -36.51 2.51
CA MET A 1 26.52 -35.64 1.33
C MET A 1 27.82 -34.95 0.91
N LYS A 2 28.11 -34.80 -0.39
CA LYS A 2 29.32 -34.11 -0.84
C LYS A 2 29.14 -32.62 -0.61
N PRO A 3 30.09 -31.87 -0.02
CA PRO A 3 29.90 -30.45 0.26
C PRO A 3 29.86 -29.61 -1.02
N GLY A 4 28.95 -28.65 -1.07
CA GLY A 4 28.91 -27.62 -2.11
C GLY A 4 29.97 -26.53 -1.89
N TYR A 5 30.14 -25.65 -2.87
CA TYR A 5 31.15 -24.57 -2.76
C TYR A 5 30.83 -23.64 -1.56
N HIS A 6 29.56 -23.43 -1.24
CA HIS A 6 29.13 -22.59 -0.12
C HIS A 6 29.51 -23.18 1.24
N GLU A 7 29.44 -24.50 1.40
CA GLU A 7 29.85 -25.17 2.63
C GLU A 7 31.37 -25.12 2.83
N ILE A 8 32.14 -25.28 1.72
CA ILE A 8 33.60 -25.13 1.73
C ILE A 8 33.98 -23.70 2.09
N TYR A 9 33.35 -22.69 1.43
CA TYR A 9 33.54 -21.30 1.73
C TYR A 9 33.26 -20.96 3.19
N SER A 10 32.08 -21.36 3.71
CA SER A 10 31.70 -21.09 5.10
C SER A 10 32.65 -21.72 6.09
N ARG A 11 33.05 -22.94 5.85
CA ARG A 11 34.04 -23.66 6.71
C ARG A 11 35.36 -22.90 6.80
N TYR A 12 35.92 -22.47 5.69
CA TYR A 12 37.20 -21.74 5.67
C TYR A 12 37.06 -20.35 6.29
N ARG A 13 36.01 -19.61 5.92
CA ARG A 13 35.71 -18.30 6.52
C ARG A 13 35.60 -18.43 8.06
N ASP A 14 34.82 -19.38 8.54
CA ASP A 14 34.59 -19.56 9.97
C ASP A 14 35.87 -19.98 10.70
N ASN A 15 36.71 -20.85 10.09
CA ASN A 15 38.01 -21.22 10.67
C ASN A 15 38.96 -20.03 10.76
N ILE A 16 38.98 -19.17 9.75
CA ILE A 16 39.79 -17.95 9.75
C ILE A 16 39.25 -16.96 10.79
N THR A 17 37.94 -16.72 10.79
CA THR A 17 37.33 -15.74 11.72
C THR A 17 37.37 -16.20 13.18
N ARG A 18 37.44 -17.49 13.44
CA ARG A 18 37.63 -18.07 14.80
C ARG A 18 39.12 -18.18 15.22
N GLY A 19 40.03 -17.82 14.33
CA GLY A 19 41.46 -17.89 14.59
C GLY A 19 42.03 -19.31 14.56
N VAL A 20 41.27 -20.32 14.07
CA VAL A 20 41.75 -21.70 13.84
C VAL A 20 42.78 -21.70 12.70
N LEU A 21 42.53 -20.92 11.67
CA LEU A 21 43.49 -20.57 10.62
C LEU A 21 43.95 -19.15 10.85
N LYS A 22 45.24 -18.93 11.04
CA LYS A 22 45.84 -17.66 11.35
C LYS A 22 46.30 -16.93 10.11
N PRO A 23 46.40 -15.58 10.10
CA PRO A 23 47.00 -14.82 9.01
C PRO A 23 48.36 -15.42 8.63
N GLY A 24 48.57 -15.67 7.33
CA GLY A 24 49.77 -16.32 6.81
C GLY A 24 49.74 -17.84 6.68
N ASP A 25 48.79 -18.52 7.33
CA ASP A 25 48.67 -20.00 7.27
C ASP A 25 48.39 -20.48 5.82
N LYS A 26 49.04 -21.58 5.46
CA LYS A 26 48.85 -22.18 4.13
C LYS A 26 47.56 -23.03 4.11
N VAL A 27 46.71 -22.80 3.10
CA VAL A 27 45.55 -23.66 2.87
C VAL A 27 45.87 -24.73 1.82
N PRO A 28 45.17 -25.89 1.81
CA PRO A 28 45.40 -26.95 0.83
C PRO A 28 45.28 -26.43 -0.60
N ALA A 29 46.09 -27.00 -1.51
CA ALA A 29 45.93 -26.71 -2.93
C ALA A 29 44.55 -27.20 -3.41
N ILE A 30 43.95 -26.44 -4.37
CA ILE A 30 42.62 -26.73 -4.90
C ILE A 30 42.45 -28.21 -5.31
N ARG A 31 43.44 -28.77 -5.97
CA ARG A 31 43.42 -30.19 -6.38
C ARG A 31 43.39 -31.13 -5.20
N VAL A 32 44.22 -30.90 -4.18
CA VAL A 32 44.31 -31.74 -2.98
C VAL A 32 42.99 -31.70 -2.20
N LEU A 33 42.45 -30.50 -1.99
CA LEU A 33 41.16 -30.34 -1.27
C LEU A 33 39.99 -30.96 -2.05
N ALA A 34 39.99 -30.88 -3.36
CA ALA A 34 38.97 -31.51 -4.20
C ALA A 34 39.00 -33.06 -4.11
N GLU A 35 40.19 -33.65 -4.09
CA GLU A 35 40.38 -35.08 -3.90
C GLU A 35 39.96 -35.51 -2.48
N GLU A 36 40.38 -34.78 -1.45
CA GLU A 36 40.03 -35.04 -0.05
C GLU A 36 38.50 -35.02 0.20
N LEU A 37 37.84 -34.01 -0.30
CA LEU A 37 36.39 -33.82 -0.14
C LEU A 37 35.55 -34.60 -1.17
N LYS A 38 36.20 -35.30 -2.13
CA LYS A 38 35.55 -36.02 -3.24
C LYS A 38 34.56 -35.16 -4.03
N VAL A 39 34.94 -33.91 -4.30
CA VAL A 39 34.16 -32.95 -5.08
C VAL A 39 34.86 -32.56 -6.37
N ALA A 40 34.12 -31.92 -7.29
CA ALA A 40 34.73 -31.39 -8.51
C ALA A 40 35.72 -30.26 -8.19
N ARG A 41 36.85 -30.22 -8.88
CA ARG A 41 37.87 -29.14 -8.75
C ARG A 41 37.26 -27.76 -8.84
N LYS A 42 36.28 -27.55 -9.75
CA LYS A 42 35.56 -26.31 -9.94
C LYS A 42 34.80 -25.82 -8.68
N THR A 43 34.31 -26.77 -7.84
CA THR A 43 33.63 -26.44 -6.58
C THR A 43 34.58 -25.78 -5.57
N VAL A 44 35.81 -26.29 -5.47
CA VAL A 44 36.84 -25.71 -4.59
C VAL A 44 37.38 -24.39 -5.16
N GLU A 45 37.57 -24.32 -6.50
CA GLU A 45 37.98 -23.10 -7.19
C GLU A 45 37.02 -21.95 -6.91
N THR A 46 35.71 -22.23 -7.00
CA THR A 46 34.66 -21.22 -6.73
C THR A 46 34.72 -20.74 -5.28
N ALA A 47 34.82 -21.64 -4.32
CA ALA A 47 34.93 -21.28 -2.90
C ALA A 47 36.17 -20.43 -2.61
N TYR A 48 37.33 -20.83 -3.17
CA TYR A 48 38.56 -20.08 -2.98
C TYR A 48 38.58 -18.74 -3.71
N ALA A 49 37.95 -18.65 -4.88
CA ALA A 49 37.79 -17.38 -5.59
C ALA A 49 36.98 -16.37 -4.78
N ILE A 50 35.89 -16.82 -4.12
CA ILE A 50 35.09 -15.96 -3.24
C ILE A 50 35.95 -15.52 -2.03
N LEU A 51 36.60 -16.46 -1.33
CA LEU A 51 37.45 -16.13 -0.18
C LEU A 51 38.59 -15.17 -0.53
N THR A 52 39.14 -15.29 -1.74
CA THR A 52 40.18 -14.38 -2.26
C THR A 52 39.59 -13.01 -2.60
N GLY A 53 38.41 -12.99 -3.23
CA GLY A 53 37.69 -11.74 -3.55
C GLY A 53 37.27 -10.95 -2.31
N GLU A 54 36.96 -11.65 -1.22
CA GLU A 54 36.63 -11.05 0.08
C GLU A 54 37.87 -10.74 0.95
N GLY A 55 39.09 -11.05 0.46
CA GLY A 55 40.34 -10.74 1.13
C GLY A 55 40.73 -11.70 2.24
N TYR A 56 40.01 -12.83 2.47
CA TYR A 56 40.40 -13.87 3.44
C TYR A 56 41.61 -14.67 2.99
N LEU A 57 41.74 -14.93 1.68
CA LEU A 57 42.85 -15.68 1.11
C LEU A 57 43.63 -14.81 0.12
N VAL A 58 44.93 -15.13 -0.04
CA VAL A 58 45.77 -14.53 -1.11
C VAL A 58 46.45 -15.68 -1.87
N SER A 59 46.44 -15.61 -3.19
CA SER A 59 47.14 -16.55 -4.07
C SER A 59 48.54 -16.02 -4.35
N GLN A 60 49.56 -16.83 -4.09
CA GLN A 60 50.98 -16.50 -4.32
C GLN A 60 51.57 -17.29 -5.48
N GLY A 61 50.76 -17.64 -6.51
CA GLY A 61 51.20 -18.36 -7.67
C GLY A 61 51.79 -19.73 -7.30
N ALA A 62 53.02 -20.03 -7.66
CA ALA A 62 53.71 -21.30 -7.37
C ALA A 62 53.88 -21.61 -5.86
N ARG A 63 53.80 -20.59 -4.99
CA ARG A 63 53.92 -20.73 -3.54
C ARG A 63 52.59 -21.20 -2.89
N GLY A 64 51.51 -21.28 -3.65
CA GLY A 64 50.18 -21.72 -3.21
C GLY A 64 49.30 -20.62 -2.66
N THR A 65 48.18 -21.00 -2.02
CA THR A 65 47.19 -20.07 -1.44
C THR A 65 47.34 -20.05 0.10
N ARG A 66 47.26 -18.86 0.68
CA ARG A 66 47.42 -18.64 2.14
C ARG A 66 46.29 -17.76 2.65
N VAL A 67 46.02 -17.82 3.96
CA VAL A 67 45.26 -16.84 4.67
C VAL A 67 45.98 -15.48 4.51
N ASN A 68 45.25 -14.45 4.20
CA ASN A 68 45.82 -13.13 4.01
C ASN A 68 46.59 -12.66 5.24
N PRO A 69 47.89 -12.42 5.16
CA PRO A 69 48.70 -12.01 6.32
C PRO A 69 48.30 -10.63 6.86
N ASP A 70 47.70 -9.77 6.03
CA ASP A 70 47.26 -8.41 6.40
C ASP A 70 45.80 -8.40 6.89
N LEU A 71 45.19 -9.56 7.13
CA LEU A 71 43.81 -9.67 7.56
C LEU A 71 43.66 -9.20 9.01
N LEU A 72 43.08 -8.02 9.19
CA LEU A 72 42.69 -7.49 10.49
C LEU A 72 41.34 -8.13 10.89
N LEU A 73 41.39 -9.17 11.72
CA LEU A 73 40.18 -9.69 12.34
C LEU A 73 39.80 -8.83 13.55
N PRO A 74 38.55 -8.40 13.67
CA PRO A 74 38.12 -7.70 14.88
C PRO A 74 38.32 -8.61 16.10
N ASP A 75 38.89 -8.04 17.15
CA ASP A 75 39.09 -8.75 18.43
C ASP A 75 37.72 -9.16 18.99
N LYS A 76 37.39 -10.43 18.92
CA LYS A 76 36.13 -10.96 19.44
C LYS A 76 36.20 -11.14 20.96
N THR A 77 36.28 -10.05 21.69
CA THR A 77 36.12 -10.07 23.16
C THR A 77 34.68 -9.83 23.61
N ALA A 78 33.74 -9.58 22.69
CA ALA A 78 32.31 -9.60 22.99
C ALA A 78 31.61 -10.62 22.07
N PRO A 79 30.79 -11.55 22.59
CA PRO A 79 29.91 -12.35 21.75
C PRO A 79 28.95 -11.32 21.12
N ALA A 80 29.05 -11.14 19.79
CA ALA A 80 27.96 -10.51 19.07
C ALA A 80 26.72 -11.35 19.34
N GLU A 81 25.78 -10.82 20.08
CA GLU A 81 24.45 -11.38 20.17
C GLU A 81 23.96 -11.48 18.73
N GLN A 82 24.00 -12.69 18.17
CA GLN A 82 23.29 -12.95 16.94
C GLN A 82 21.83 -12.64 17.26
N PRO A 83 21.13 -11.82 16.48
CA PRO A 83 19.71 -11.69 16.63
C PRO A 83 19.09 -13.06 16.29
N THR A 84 19.04 -13.92 17.30
CA THR A 84 18.35 -15.21 17.23
C THR A 84 16.89 -14.92 17.43
N GLY A 85 16.14 -14.89 16.37
CA GLY A 85 14.70 -14.88 16.47
C GLY A 85 14.03 -14.17 15.31
N ALA A 86 12.91 -14.72 14.90
CA ALA A 86 11.93 -13.96 14.13
C ALA A 86 11.70 -12.62 14.80
N LEU A 87 11.61 -11.55 14.01
CA LEU A 87 11.27 -10.22 14.51
C LEU A 87 10.09 -10.33 15.48
N PRO A 88 10.15 -9.71 16.68
CA PRO A 88 9.02 -9.72 17.60
C PRO A 88 7.73 -9.40 16.86
N ALA A 89 6.66 -10.13 17.17
CA ALA A 89 5.35 -9.92 16.52
C ALA A 89 4.86 -8.46 16.63
N SER A 90 5.34 -7.71 17.61
CA SER A 90 5.11 -6.28 17.77
C SER A 90 5.75 -5.40 16.67
N LEU A 91 6.81 -5.89 16.01
CA LEU A 91 7.46 -5.20 14.89
C LEU A 91 6.84 -5.53 13.54
N ILE A 92 6.03 -6.60 13.46
CA ILE A 92 5.28 -6.94 12.25
C ILE A 92 4.10 -5.97 12.15
N SER A 93 4.09 -5.15 11.10
CA SER A 93 2.97 -4.26 10.84
C SER A 93 1.65 -5.04 10.74
N GLN A 94 0.57 -4.47 11.25
CA GLN A 94 -0.78 -5.04 11.05
C GLN A 94 -1.09 -5.28 9.55
N ARG A 95 -0.43 -4.53 8.67
CA ARG A 95 -0.55 -4.69 7.21
C ARG A 95 0.06 -5.98 6.68
N GLU A 96 0.98 -6.59 7.38
CA GLU A 96 1.69 -7.81 6.98
C GLU A 96 1.04 -9.07 7.55
N ARG A 97 0.12 -8.93 8.50
CA ARG A 97 -0.60 -10.07 9.08
C ARG A 97 -1.50 -10.72 8.03
N ALA A 98 -1.32 -12.02 7.85
CA ALA A 98 -2.24 -12.83 7.07
C ALA A 98 -3.62 -12.89 7.77
N GLY A 99 -4.70 -13.04 6.99
CA GLY A 99 -6.05 -13.20 7.56
C GLY A 99 -7.14 -12.84 6.57
N PHE A 100 -8.34 -13.24 6.93
CA PHE A 100 -9.55 -13.00 6.15
C PHE A 100 -10.20 -11.66 6.52
N LEU A 101 -11.15 -11.21 5.72
CA LEU A 101 -12.01 -10.05 5.94
C LEU A 101 -11.27 -8.71 6.12
N ARG A 102 -10.03 -8.60 5.65
CA ARG A 102 -9.27 -7.36 5.71
C ARG A 102 -9.83 -6.32 4.76
N PRO A 103 -10.20 -5.10 5.25
CA PRO A 103 -10.76 -4.06 4.42
C PRO A 103 -9.81 -3.59 3.31
N GLY A 104 -10.35 -3.35 2.12
CA GLY A 104 -9.64 -2.74 1.00
C GLY A 104 -8.56 -3.61 0.36
N ILE A 105 -8.59 -4.94 0.53
CA ILE A 105 -7.76 -5.89 -0.22
C ILE A 105 -8.55 -6.37 -1.44
N PRO A 106 -8.03 -6.22 -2.66
CA PRO A 106 -8.71 -6.71 -3.87
C PRO A 106 -8.77 -8.24 -3.91
N ALA A 107 -9.61 -8.80 -4.79
CA ALA A 107 -9.74 -10.24 -5.03
C ALA A 107 -8.50 -10.77 -5.76
N LEU A 108 -7.44 -11.05 -5.01
CA LEU A 108 -6.16 -11.52 -5.56
C LEU A 108 -6.27 -12.87 -6.27
N ASP A 109 -7.22 -13.73 -5.85
CA ASP A 109 -7.54 -15.00 -6.50
C ASP A 109 -8.07 -14.84 -7.94
N SER A 110 -8.63 -13.67 -8.24
CA SER A 110 -9.21 -13.33 -9.54
C SER A 110 -8.34 -12.43 -10.40
N PHE A 111 -7.13 -12.11 -9.95
CA PHE A 111 -6.19 -11.29 -10.70
C PHE A 111 -5.68 -12.03 -11.95
N PRO A 112 -5.56 -11.38 -13.12
CA PRO A 112 -5.14 -12.02 -14.36
C PRO A 112 -3.63 -12.22 -14.45
N TYR A 113 -3.04 -13.04 -13.56
CA TYR A 113 -1.60 -13.28 -13.44
C TYR A 113 -0.90 -13.65 -14.75
N LYS A 114 -1.49 -14.56 -15.54
CA LYS A 114 -0.90 -15.01 -16.81
C LYS A 114 -0.69 -13.84 -17.76
N LYS A 115 -1.69 -12.94 -17.84
CA LYS A 115 -1.59 -11.74 -18.69
C LYS A 115 -0.56 -10.76 -18.14
N TRP A 116 -0.57 -10.53 -16.83
CA TRP A 116 0.41 -9.65 -16.18
C TRP A 116 1.85 -10.12 -16.40
N LEU A 117 2.13 -11.42 -16.26
CA LEU A 117 3.44 -12.01 -16.49
C LEU A 117 3.89 -11.87 -17.96
N LEU A 118 2.96 -12.04 -18.91
CA LEU A 118 3.25 -11.81 -20.33
C LEU A 118 3.69 -10.38 -20.58
N LEU A 119 2.94 -9.40 -20.08
CA LEU A 119 3.26 -7.98 -20.20
C LEU A 119 4.57 -7.62 -19.48
N ALA A 120 4.82 -8.20 -18.33
CA ALA A 120 6.08 -8.01 -17.60
C ALA A 120 7.28 -8.50 -18.42
N GLY A 121 7.17 -9.68 -19.03
CA GLY A 121 8.21 -10.20 -19.92
C GLY A 121 8.44 -9.33 -21.16
N GLN A 122 7.38 -8.79 -21.76
CA GLN A 122 7.47 -7.86 -22.87
C GLN A 122 8.13 -6.53 -22.45
N ALA A 123 7.68 -5.95 -21.36
CA ALA A 123 8.23 -4.70 -20.82
C ALA A 123 9.72 -4.83 -20.48
N THR A 124 10.13 -5.96 -19.86
CA THR A 124 11.55 -6.22 -19.53
C THR A 124 12.42 -6.29 -20.79
N ARG A 125 11.97 -7.00 -21.83
CA ARG A 125 12.71 -7.09 -23.10
C ARG A 125 12.77 -5.77 -23.86
N ALA A 126 11.78 -4.90 -23.66
CA ALA A 126 11.70 -3.59 -24.29
C ALA A 126 12.37 -2.46 -23.49
N MET A 127 13.05 -2.78 -22.37
CA MET A 127 13.81 -1.79 -21.60
C MET A 127 15.04 -1.33 -22.40
N ARG A 128 15.21 -0.01 -22.53
CA ARG A 128 16.38 0.61 -23.13
C ARG A 128 17.37 1.04 -22.06
N GLN A 129 18.63 1.23 -22.42
CA GLN A 129 19.69 1.61 -21.46
C GLN A 129 19.38 2.96 -20.78
N GLU A 130 18.84 3.93 -21.52
CA GLU A 130 18.47 5.24 -20.97
C GLU A 130 17.37 5.14 -19.90
N GLU A 131 16.48 4.16 -20.00
CA GLU A 131 15.40 3.90 -19.05
C GLU A 131 15.88 3.16 -17.78
N MET A 132 17.13 2.67 -17.79
CA MET A 132 17.81 2.06 -16.63
C MET A 132 18.54 3.09 -15.77
N LEU A 133 18.64 4.32 -16.23
CA LEU A 133 19.15 5.45 -15.46
C LEU A 133 18.08 5.95 -14.45
N ASN A 134 18.17 7.19 -14.07
CA ASN A 134 17.18 7.78 -13.17
C ASN A 134 15.78 7.81 -13.81
N PRO A 135 14.73 7.41 -13.09
CA PRO A 135 13.39 7.49 -13.63
C PRO A 135 12.95 8.95 -13.79
N PRO A 136 12.05 9.25 -14.77
CA PRO A 136 11.48 10.59 -14.89
C PRO A 136 10.76 11.02 -13.61
N VAL A 137 11.00 12.24 -13.15
CA VAL A 137 10.50 12.78 -11.88
C VAL A 137 8.98 12.69 -11.77
N LEU A 138 8.25 13.14 -12.78
CA LEU A 138 6.79 13.03 -12.82
C LEU A 138 6.27 11.62 -13.14
N GLY A 139 7.17 10.69 -13.47
CA GLY A 139 6.85 9.36 -13.97
C GLY A 139 6.92 9.25 -15.50
N TRP A 140 6.94 8.01 -15.97
CA TRP A 140 7.09 7.68 -17.40
C TRP A 140 5.92 8.23 -18.21
N TYR A 141 6.22 9.05 -19.22
CA TYR A 141 5.24 9.84 -19.95
C TYR A 141 4.10 9.00 -20.55
N PRO A 142 4.34 7.82 -21.19
CA PRO A 142 3.23 7.01 -21.71
C PRO A 142 2.27 6.49 -20.63
N LEU A 143 2.71 6.27 -19.37
CA LEU A 143 1.82 5.93 -18.28
C LEU A 143 0.95 7.12 -17.89
N ARG A 144 1.55 8.30 -17.77
CA ARG A 144 0.81 9.54 -17.45
C ARG A 144 -0.27 9.83 -18.49
N GLN A 145 0.05 9.63 -19.78
CA GLN A 145 -0.90 9.76 -20.89
C GLN A 145 -2.02 8.72 -20.81
N ALA A 146 -1.69 7.46 -20.50
CA ALA A 146 -2.68 6.40 -20.35
C ALA A 146 -3.63 6.66 -19.16
N ILE A 147 -3.10 7.19 -18.04
CA ILE A 147 -3.90 7.58 -16.88
C ILE A 147 -4.81 8.78 -17.21
N ALA A 148 -4.29 9.81 -17.85
CA ALA A 148 -5.11 10.97 -18.25
C ALA A 148 -6.28 10.54 -19.16
N SER A 149 -6.01 9.70 -20.16
CA SER A 149 -7.04 9.14 -21.05
C SER A 149 -8.06 8.28 -20.28
N TYR A 150 -7.59 7.45 -19.35
CA TYR A 150 -8.45 6.65 -18.48
C TYR A 150 -9.39 7.51 -17.63
N LEU A 151 -8.86 8.53 -16.97
CA LEU A 151 -9.62 9.41 -16.08
C LEU A 151 -10.66 10.26 -16.86
N ASN A 152 -10.30 10.69 -18.05
CA ASN A 152 -11.21 11.42 -18.93
C ASN A 152 -12.46 10.59 -19.26
N ILE A 153 -12.27 9.32 -19.62
CA ILE A 153 -13.36 8.40 -19.96
C ILE A 153 -14.13 7.93 -18.73
N SER A 154 -13.43 7.57 -17.67
CA SER A 154 -14.03 6.87 -16.52
C SER A 154 -14.54 7.80 -15.42
N ARG A 155 -13.99 9.01 -15.31
CA ARG A 155 -14.28 9.98 -14.24
C ARG A 155 -14.74 11.33 -14.77
N GLY A 156 -14.71 11.57 -16.08
CA GLY A 156 -15.01 12.84 -16.69
C GLY A 156 -14.01 13.95 -16.32
N LEU A 157 -12.77 13.55 -15.93
CA LEU A 157 -11.73 14.53 -15.61
C LEU A 157 -11.08 15.05 -16.89
N SER A 158 -11.17 16.35 -17.12
CA SER A 158 -10.40 17.00 -18.18
C SER A 158 -8.99 17.30 -17.67
N CYS A 159 -8.05 16.38 -17.89
CA CYS A 159 -6.64 16.56 -17.53
C CYS A 159 -5.71 16.06 -18.64
N SER A 160 -4.52 16.67 -18.71
CA SER A 160 -3.45 16.26 -19.63
C SER A 160 -2.39 15.40 -18.91
N ALA A 161 -1.52 14.76 -19.68
CA ALA A 161 -0.41 13.96 -19.14
C ALA A 161 0.56 14.80 -18.30
N GLU A 162 0.69 16.10 -18.60
CA GLU A 162 1.55 17.04 -17.88
C GLU A 162 1.07 17.24 -16.43
N GLN A 163 -0.24 17.16 -16.20
CA GLN A 163 -0.85 17.31 -14.87
C GLN A 163 -0.82 16.02 -14.06
N VAL A 164 -0.41 14.88 -14.62
CA VAL A 164 -0.34 13.59 -13.92
C VAL A 164 1.05 13.34 -13.36
N LEU A 165 1.15 13.09 -12.06
CA LEU A 165 2.38 12.71 -11.37
C LEU A 165 2.22 11.31 -10.77
N ILE A 166 3.16 10.41 -11.05
CA ILE A 166 3.17 9.04 -10.53
C ILE A 166 3.83 9.00 -9.15
N THR A 167 3.18 8.35 -8.19
CA THR A 167 3.60 8.32 -6.79
C THR A 167 3.72 6.91 -6.23
N SER A 168 4.30 6.76 -5.04
CA SER A 168 4.40 5.49 -4.31
C SER A 168 3.11 5.08 -3.58
N GLY A 169 1.94 5.50 -4.07
CA GLY A 169 0.62 5.26 -3.49
C GLY A 169 0.20 6.34 -2.49
N TYR A 170 -0.93 6.11 -1.80
CA TYR A 170 -1.62 7.10 -0.97
C TYR A 170 -0.69 7.96 -0.08
N SER A 171 0.14 7.32 0.74
CA SER A 171 1.00 8.07 1.67
C SER A 171 2.04 8.93 0.97
N GLY A 172 2.57 8.45 -0.17
CA GLY A 172 3.49 9.23 -1.01
C GLY A 172 2.79 10.41 -1.67
N SER A 173 1.57 10.18 -2.22
CA SER A 173 0.76 11.24 -2.81
C SER A 173 0.44 12.34 -1.80
N LEU A 174 -0.15 11.96 -0.66
CA LEU A 174 -0.57 12.92 0.36
C LEU A 174 0.63 13.70 0.94
N ARG A 175 1.75 13.00 1.21
CA ARG A 175 2.98 13.65 1.68
C ARG A 175 3.49 14.66 0.67
N LEU A 176 3.61 14.26 -0.59
CA LEU A 176 4.11 15.13 -1.66
C LEU A 176 3.23 16.38 -1.85
N ILE A 177 1.90 16.22 -1.82
CA ILE A 177 0.96 17.35 -1.93
C ILE A 177 1.20 18.37 -0.81
N LEU A 178 1.31 17.88 0.42
CA LEU A 178 1.50 18.75 1.58
C LEU A 178 2.90 19.36 1.63
N ASP A 179 3.94 18.61 1.26
CA ASP A 179 5.32 19.15 1.19
C ASP A 179 5.46 20.22 0.10
N THR A 180 4.66 20.12 -0.99
CA THR A 180 4.66 21.11 -2.10
C THR A 180 3.90 22.38 -1.78
N LEU A 181 2.71 22.26 -1.17
CA LEU A 181 1.76 23.36 -1.11
C LEU A 181 1.47 23.87 0.30
N ALA A 182 1.75 23.09 1.34
CA ALA A 182 1.41 23.46 2.71
C ALA A 182 2.58 24.12 3.45
N SER A 183 2.24 25.14 4.24
CA SER A 183 3.13 25.71 5.25
C SER A 183 2.83 25.12 6.64
N ARG A 184 3.76 25.27 7.60
CA ARG A 184 3.55 24.80 8.98
C ARG A 184 2.40 25.52 9.71
N SER A 185 2.05 26.70 9.26
CA SER A 185 0.97 27.53 9.82
C SER A 185 -0.40 27.14 9.27
N ASP A 186 -0.46 26.38 8.16
CA ASP A 186 -1.71 26.04 7.50
C ASP A 186 -2.57 25.10 8.31
N LYS A 187 -3.85 25.40 8.34
CA LYS A 187 -4.89 24.56 8.95
C LYS A 187 -5.37 23.56 7.93
N VAL A 188 -5.31 22.29 8.29
CA VAL A 188 -5.79 21.19 7.47
C VAL A 188 -6.99 20.55 8.13
N VAL A 189 -8.07 20.35 7.40
CA VAL A 189 -9.25 19.61 7.87
C VAL A 189 -9.30 18.23 7.21
N PHE A 190 -9.76 17.25 7.99
CA PHE A 190 -9.90 15.87 7.61
C PHE A 190 -11.24 15.31 8.08
N GLU A 191 -11.79 14.33 7.37
CA GLU A 191 -13.05 13.66 7.73
C GLU A 191 -12.98 12.94 9.09
N ASP A 192 -14.08 12.94 9.86
CA ASP A 192 -14.24 12.20 11.11
C ASP A 192 -15.58 11.44 11.14
N PRO A 193 -15.59 10.11 11.04
CA PRO A 193 -14.40 9.25 10.95
C PRO A 193 -13.70 9.41 9.62
N GLY A 194 -12.40 9.12 9.59
CA GLY A 194 -11.61 9.19 8.37
C GLY A 194 -10.57 8.08 8.27
N TYR A 195 -9.96 7.91 7.11
CA TYR A 195 -9.01 6.84 6.84
C TYR A 195 -7.88 6.78 7.87
N PHE A 196 -7.83 5.69 8.64
CA PHE A 196 -6.94 5.52 9.79
C PHE A 196 -5.48 5.82 9.48
N MET A 197 -4.94 5.29 8.37
CA MET A 197 -3.54 5.53 8.01
C MET A 197 -3.29 6.97 7.56
N GLY A 198 -4.29 7.60 6.94
CA GLY A 198 -4.25 9.03 6.64
C GLY A 198 -4.16 9.85 7.90
N GLN A 199 -4.99 9.55 8.90
CA GLN A 199 -4.94 10.21 10.21
C GLN A 199 -3.56 10.05 10.88
N GLN A 200 -2.97 8.85 10.87
CA GLN A 200 -1.66 8.62 11.47
C GLN A 200 -0.54 9.39 10.76
N LEU A 201 -0.59 9.46 9.43
CA LEU A 201 0.35 10.25 8.65
C LEU A 201 0.20 11.75 8.94
N LEU A 202 -1.03 12.26 8.85
CA LEU A 202 -1.32 13.68 9.06
C LEU A 202 -0.93 14.16 10.46
N LYS A 203 -1.16 13.34 11.51
CA LYS A 203 -0.69 13.66 12.88
C LYS A 203 0.80 13.92 12.98
N ARG A 204 1.60 13.30 12.10
CA ARG A 204 3.07 13.43 12.12
C ARG A 204 3.57 14.63 11.34
N ILE A 205 2.85 15.05 10.29
CA ILE A 205 3.33 16.03 9.32
C ILE A 205 2.56 17.35 9.36
N VAL A 206 1.35 17.39 9.93
CA VAL A 206 0.50 18.57 10.00
C VAL A 206 0.31 19.02 11.45
N PRO A 207 0.91 20.17 11.86
CA PRO A 207 0.77 20.67 13.23
C PRO A 207 -0.66 21.09 13.57
N ARG A 208 -1.41 21.66 12.61
CA ARG A 208 -2.77 22.19 12.79
C ARG A 208 -3.81 21.33 12.07
N LEU A 209 -3.90 20.06 12.50
CA LEU A 209 -4.89 19.10 11.97
C LEU A 209 -6.18 19.17 12.79
N HIS A 210 -7.29 19.45 12.09
CA HIS A 210 -8.63 19.46 12.63
C HIS A 210 -9.52 18.43 11.92
N THR A 211 -10.62 18.05 12.56
CA THR A 211 -11.54 17.09 11.98
C THR A 211 -12.93 17.69 11.78
N VAL A 212 -13.60 17.23 10.72
CA VAL A 212 -14.96 17.63 10.38
C VAL A 212 -15.84 16.38 10.37
N PRO A 213 -16.99 16.38 11.06
CA PRO A 213 -17.88 15.23 11.10
C PRO A 213 -18.36 14.78 9.72
N VAL A 214 -18.63 13.49 9.61
CA VAL A 214 -19.25 12.87 8.43
C VAL A 214 -20.61 12.31 8.80
N ASP A 215 -21.60 12.60 7.99
CA ASP A 215 -22.94 12.02 8.07
C ASP A 215 -23.32 11.24 6.79
N ARG A 216 -24.60 10.92 6.61
CA ARG A 216 -25.11 10.17 5.44
C ARG A 216 -24.91 10.89 4.09
N SER A 217 -24.65 12.21 4.11
CA SER A 217 -24.42 13.04 2.93
C SER A 217 -22.92 13.30 2.69
N GLY A 218 -22.02 12.69 3.45
CA GLY A 218 -20.57 12.89 3.41
C GLY A 218 -20.09 13.89 4.47
N ILE A 219 -18.94 14.54 4.23
CA ILE A 219 -18.38 15.53 5.14
C ILE A 219 -19.40 16.67 5.40
N ASP A 220 -19.53 17.09 6.66
CA ASP A 220 -20.43 18.18 7.06
C ASP A 220 -19.84 19.55 6.67
N THR A 221 -20.26 20.03 5.51
CA THR A 221 -19.80 21.30 4.96
C THR A 221 -20.27 22.53 5.76
N GLU A 222 -21.41 22.44 6.44
CA GLU A 222 -21.88 23.52 7.32
C GLU A 222 -21.00 23.63 8.56
N TYR A 223 -20.63 22.50 9.14
CA TYR A 223 -19.67 22.48 10.24
C TYR A 223 -18.31 23.04 9.83
N LEU A 224 -17.80 22.66 8.66
CA LEU A 224 -16.57 23.21 8.08
C LEU A 224 -16.65 24.73 7.97
N LEU A 225 -17.69 25.26 7.35
CA LEU A 225 -17.88 26.70 7.14
C LEU A 225 -18.01 27.48 8.45
N ARG A 226 -18.62 26.86 9.48
CA ARG A 226 -18.85 27.48 10.77
C ARG A 226 -17.61 27.52 11.67
N HIS A 227 -16.79 26.43 11.64
CA HIS A 227 -15.71 26.23 12.61
C HIS A 227 -14.31 26.25 12.00
N HIS A 228 -14.19 26.04 10.68
CA HIS A 228 -12.92 25.85 9.99
C HIS A 228 -12.86 26.55 8.63
N ARG A 229 -13.62 27.65 8.47
CA ARG A 229 -13.65 28.42 7.22
C ARG A 229 -12.27 28.88 6.77
N ASP A 230 -11.38 29.15 7.73
CA ASP A 230 -9.99 29.57 7.56
C ASP A 230 -9.01 28.41 7.23
N ALA A 231 -9.50 27.18 7.04
CA ALA A 231 -8.64 26.07 6.66
C ALA A 231 -8.07 26.27 5.24
N ARG A 232 -6.81 25.86 5.07
CA ARG A 232 -6.12 25.92 3.78
C ARG A 232 -6.30 24.65 2.96
N PHE A 233 -6.55 23.51 3.61
CA PHE A 233 -6.74 22.22 2.98
C PHE A 233 -7.93 21.47 3.57
N ALA A 234 -8.71 20.83 2.70
CA ALA A 234 -9.69 19.83 3.06
C ALA A 234 -9.37 18.50 2.35
N ILE A 235 -9.21 17.43 3.11
CA ILE A 235 -8.92 16.08 2.58
C ILE A 235 -10.20 15.26 2.72
N VAL A 236 -10.73 14.77 1.59
CA VAL A 236 -12.05 14.15 1.52
C VAL A 236 -12.03 12.90 0.64
N THR A 237 -12.94 11.95 0.93
CA THR A 237 -13.17 10.71 0.17
C THR A 237 -14.59 10.72 -0.40
N PRO A 238 -14.88 11.52 -1.47
CA PRO A 238 -16.24 11.87 -1.87
C PRO A 238 -16.98 10.75 -2.62
N SER A 239 -16.28 9.79 -3.23
CA SER A 239 -16.91 8.68 -3.98
C SER A 239 -17.46 7.61 -3.02
N HIS A 240 -16.64 7.12 -2.12
CA HIS A 240 -16.98 6.22 -1.02
C HIS A 240 -16.17 6.65 0.20
N GLN A 241 -16.84 7.31 1.13
CA GLN A 241 -16.20 7.82 2.34
C GLN A 241 -15.58 6.68 3.17
N SER A 242 -14.36 6.86 3.58
CA SER A 242 -13.66 5.83 4.37
C SER A 242 -13.69 6.18 5.86
N PRO A 243 -14.36 5.36 6.72
CA PRO A 243 -14.81 3.99 6.48
C PRO A 243 -16.33 3.83 6.23
N LEU A 244 -17.14 4.89 6.29
CA LEU A 244 -18.60 4.76 6.32
C LEU A 244 -19.22 4.36 4.97
N ALA A 245 -18.43 4.42 3.88
CA ALA A 245 -18.84 4.11 2.51
C ALA A 245 -20.01 4.97 1.98
N VAL A 246 -20.30 6.12 2.61
CA VAL A 246 -21.28 7.09 2.14
C VAL A 246 -20.71 7.93 1.01
N THR A 247 -21.56 8.41 0.13
CA THR A 247 -21.16 9.26 -1.01
C THR A 247 -21.43 10.71 -0.70
N LEU A 248 -20.48 11.60 -0.99
CA LEU A 248 -20.66 13.05 -0.82
C LEU A 248 -21.74 13.57 -1.77
N SER A 249 -22.78 14.16 -1.22
CA SER A 249 -23.92 14.68 -1.99
C SER A 249 -23.53 15.83 -2.91
N LEU A 250 -24.24 15.96 -4.03
CA LEU A 250 -23.95 17.02 -5.01
C LEU A 250 -24.03 18.45 -4.41
N PRO A 251 -25.02 18.79 -3.56
CA PRO A 251 -25.04 20.11 -2.89
C PRO A 251 -23.78 20.35 -2.04
N ARG A 252 -23.32 19.34 -1.29
CA ARG A 252 -22.11 19.48 -0.48
C ARG A 252 -20.83 19.55 -1.32
N LYS A 253 -20.79 18.87 -2.47
CA LYS A 253 -19.70 19.04 -3.44
C LYS A 253 -19.60 20.48 -3.90
N GLN A 254 -20.74 21.10 -4.25
CA GLN A 254 -20.76 22.49 -4.66
C GLN A 254 -20.32 23.43 -3.53
N GLN A 255 -20.87 23.26 -2.31
CA GLN A 255 -20.48 24.08 -1.15
C GLN A 255 -18.98 23.99 -0.85
N LEU A 256 -18.39 22.79 -1.01
CA LEU A 256 -16.95 22.59 -0.78
C LEU A 256 -16.11 23.27 -1.86
N LEU A 257 -16.54 23.22 -3.13
CA LEU A 257 -15.88 23.90 -4.24
C LEU A 257 -15.97 25.44 -4.09
N ASP A 258 -17.14 25.95 -3.73
CA ASP A 258 -17.34 27.37 -3.46
C ASP A 258 -16.47 27.86 -2.31
N TRP A 259 -16.41 27.09 -1.20
CA TRP A 259 -15.51 27.38 -0.09
C TRP A 259 -14.04 27.43 -0.52
N ALA A 260 -13.59 26.44 -1.29
CA ALA A 260 -12.20 26.39 -1.73
C ALA A 260 -11.83 27.56 -2.64
N SER A 261 -12.73 27.94 -3.55
CA SER A 261 -12.56 29.09 -4.44
C SER A 261 -12.52 30.42 -3.68
N GLN A 262 -13.47 30.65 -2.75
CA GLN A 262 -13.57 31.89 -1.98
C GLN A 262 -12.42 32.12 -0.99
N ASN A 263 -11.85 31.04 -0.45
CA ASN A 263 -10.80 31.11 0.57
C ASN A 263 -9.42 30.76 0.01
N GLU A 264 -9.27 30.63 -1.30
CA GLU A 264 -8.04 30.16 -1.97
C GLU A 264 -7.50 28.85 -1.36
N ALA A 265 -8.39 28.01 -0.84
CA ALA A 265 -8.06 26.74 -0.21
C ALA A 265 -7.94 25.62 -1.25
N TRP A 266 -7.35 24.50 -0.84
CA TRP A 266 -7.20 23.30 -1.66
C TRP A 266 -8.10 22.19 -1.16
N ILE A 267 -8.71 21.46 -2.08
CA ILE A 267 -9.40 20.20 -1.79
C ILE A 267 -8.50 19.06 -2.28
N ILE A 268 -8.16 18.13 -1.41
CA ILE A 268 -7.49 16.90 -1.77
C ILE A 268 -8.54 15.81 -1.84
N GLU A 269 -8.91 15.42 -3.06
CA GLU A 269 -9.88 14.37 -3.35
C GLU A 269 -9.15 13.02 -3.40
N ASP A 270 -9.41 12.15 -2.42
CA ASP A 270 -8.88 10.78 -2.39
C ASP A 270 -9.90 9.81 -2.98
N ASP A 271 -9.69 9.41 -4.23
CA ASP A 271 -10.54 8.46 -4.96
C ASP A 271 -9.89 7.07 -4.97
N TYR A 272 -9.92 6.39 -3.82
CA TYR A 272 -9.18 5.15 -3.60
C TYR A 272 -9.86 3.91 -4.19
N ASP A 273 -11.19 3.89 -4.31
CA ASP A 273 -11.99 2.72 -4.77
C ASP A 273 -13.23 3.11 -5.60
N GLY A 274 -13.31 4.32 -6.08
CA GLY A 274 -14.45 4.82 -6.82
C GLY A 274 -14.70 4.12 -8.16
N GLU A 275 -13.82 3.20 -8.60
CA GLU A 275 -14.07 2.26 -9.69
C GLU A 275 -15.15 1.22 -9.34
N PHE A 276 -15.39 0.95 -8.05
CA PHE A 276 -16.26 -0.13 -7.56
C PHE A 276 -17.64 0.40 -7.13
N HIS A 277 -18.38 0.93 -8.07
CA HIS A 277 -19.80 1.27 -7.93
C HIS A 277 -20.66 0.15 -8.53
N TYR A 278 -21.77 -0.17 -7.86
CA TYR A 278 -22.66 -1.28 -8.21
C TYR A 278 -23.98 -0.80 -8.79
N THR A 279 -24.28 0.48 -8.65
CA THR A 279 -25.44 1.12 -9.29
C THR A 279 -25.05 1.75 -10.63
N ARG A 280 -26.05 2.03 -11.49
CA ARG A 280 -25.79 2.69 -12.77
C ARG A 280 -25.53 4.20 -12.66
N LYS A 281 -25.86 4.81 -11.52
CA LYS A 281 -25.76 6.25 -11.33
C LYS A 281 -24.46 6.59 -10.60
N VAL A 282 -23.45 6.95 -11.37
CA VAL A 282 -22.16 7.44 -10.83
C VAL A 282 -22.23 8.94 -10.67
N LEU A 283 -21.98 9.45 -9.47
CA LEU A 283 -21.84 10.87 -9.25
C LEU A 283 -20.49 11.36 -9.77
N PRO A 284 -20.43 12.58 -10.37
CA PRO A 284 -19.18 13.15 -10.84
C PRO A 284 -18.20 13.36 -9.66
N SER A 285 -16.89 13.26 -9.94
CA SER A 285 -15.85 13.57 -8.95
C SER A 285 -15.85 15.08 -8.64
N LEU A 286 -15.25 15.47 -7.51
CA LEU A 286 -15.07 16.91 -7.21
C LEU A 286 -14.20 17.59 -8.27
N LYS A 287 -13.10 16.94 -8.67
CA LYS A 287 -12.21 17.47 -9.72
C LYS A 287 -12.91 17.69 -11.05
N SER A 288 -13.88 16.83 -11.43
CA SER A 288 -14.63 17.02 -12.68
C SER A 288 -15.61 18.19 -12.63
N LEU A 289 -16.01 18.64 -11.44
CA LEU A 289 -16.88 19.79 -11.22
C LEU A 289 -16.12 21.10 -10.93
N ASP A 290 -14.81 21.00 -10.74
CA ASP A 290 -13.94 22.10 -10.34
C ASP A 290 -13.69 23.06 -11.51
N GLN A 291 -14.18 24.30 -11.39
CA GLN A 291 -14.02 25.38 -12.37
C GLN A 291 -12.90 26.37 -12.00
N HIS A 292 -12.34 26.27 -10.80
CA HIS A 292 -11.37 27.22 -10.26
C HIS A 292 -9.98 26.63 -10.03
N ASP A 293 -9.77 25.39 -10.49
CA ASP A 293 -8.50 24.63 -10.37
C ASP A 293 -8.02 24.51 -8.91
N ARG A 294 -8.96 24.23 -7.99
CA ARG A 294 -8.72 24.09 -6.53
C ARG A 294 -8.74 22.65 -6.03
N VAL A 295 -9.02 21.69 -6.90
CA VAL A 295 -9.06 20.27 -6.52
C VAL A 295 -7.80 19.56 -7.01
N ILE A 296 -7.11 18.89 -6.08
CA ILE A 296 -6.01 17.97 -6.34
C ILE A 296 -6.58 16.55 -6.21
N PHE A 297 -6.58 15.80 -7.30
CA PHE A 297 -7.14 14.46 -7.31
C PHE A 297 -6.05 13.41 -7.05
N MET A 298 -6.29 12.47 -6.14
CA MET A 298 -5.41 11.33 -5.87
C MET A 298 -6.10 10.03 -6.26
N GLY A 299 -5.38 9.18 -6.99
CA GLY A 299 -5.82 7.82 -7.30
C GLY A 299 -4.77 6.77 -6.96
N THR A 300 -5.18 5.52 -6.90
CA THR A 300 -4.28 4.40 -6.57
C THR A 300 -4.61 3.12 -7.32
N PHE A 301 -3.59 2.39 -7.75
CA PHE A 301 -3.74 1.05 -8.31
C PHE A 301 -3.70 -0.06 -7.24
N SER A 302 -3.46 0.29 -5.98
CA SER A 302 -3.41 -0.68 -4.87
C SER A 302 -4.74 -1.36 -4.59
N LYS A 303 -5.87 -0.73 -4.94
CA LYS A 303 -7.22 -1.26 -4.73
C LYS A 303 -7.78 -1.94 -5.98
N THR A 304 -7.36 -1.49 -7.13
CA THR A 304 -7.84 -1.99 -8.42
C THR A 304 -7.01 -3.14 -8.99
N ILE A 305 -5.72 -3.23 -8.61
CA ILE A 305 -4.78 -4.24 -9.10
C ILE A 305 -4.25 -5.08 -7.92
N MET A 306 -3.26 -4.55 -7.20
CA MET A 306 -2.69 -5.22 -6.01
C MET A 306 -1.98 -4.21 -5.10
N PRO A 307 -2.07 -4.38 -3.77
CA PRO A 307 -1.44 -3.46 -2.81
C PRO A 307 0.08 -3.38 -2.92
N SER A 308 0.73 -4.50 -3.29
CA SER A 308 2.19 -4.60 -3.43
C SER A 308 2.76 -3.83 -4.62
N LEU A 309 1.92 -3.42 -5.57
CA LEU A 309 2.34 -2.58 -6.70
C LEU A 309 2.87 -1.21 -6.24
N ARG A 310 2.36 -0.72 -5.11
CA ARG A 310 2.78 0.55 -4.49
C ARG A 310 2.80 1.71 -5.48
N MET A 311 1.79 1.79 -6.35
CA MET A 311 1.68 2.83 -7.36
C MET A 311 0.36 3.57 -7.23
N GLY A 312 0.48 4.88 -7.15
CA GLY A 312 -0.62 5.83 -7.21
C GLY A 312 -0.30 6.96 -8.16
N TYR A 313 -1.17 7.92 -8.23
CA TYR A 313 -0.98 9.12 -9.04
C TYR A 313 -1.71 10.31 -8.42
N VAL A 314 -1.22 11.49 -8.77
CA VAL A 314 -1.84 12.78 -8.44
C VAL A 314 -2.15 13.49 -9.74
N VAL A 315 -3.35 14.04 -9.87
CA VAL A 315 -3.70 14.98 -10.93
C VAL A 315 -3.64 16.39 -10.33
N MET A 316 -2.62 17.10 -10.74
CA MET A 316 -2.29 18.43 -10.22
C MET A 316 -3.12 19.51 -10.94
N PRO A 317 -3.47 20.61 -10.27
CA PRO A 317 -3.83 21.85 -10.92
C PRO A 317 -2.74 22.32 -11.88
N ALA A 318 -3.13 22.83 -13.06
CA ALA A 318 -2.15 23.20 -14.09
C ALA A 318 -1.13 24.24 -13.59
N SER A 319 -1.57 25.18 -12.76
CA SER A 319 -0.73 26.22 -12.16
C SER A 319 0.32 25.72 -11.18
N THR A 320 0.18 24.48 -10.68
CA THR A 320 1.07 23.93 -9.63
C THR A 320 2.09 22.93 -10.17
N VAL A 321 2.04 22.56 -11.44
CA VAL A 321 2.90 21.54 -12.05
C VAL A 321 4.40 21.79 -11.79
N GLY A 322 4.86 23.05 -11.94
CA GLY A 322 6.25 23.41 -11.66
C GLY A 322 6.66 23.11 -10.21
N ALA A 323 5.87 23.60 -9.23
CA ALA A 323 6.13 23.39 -7.81
C ALA A 323 6.14 21.91 -7.42
N PHE A 324 5.23 21.11 -7.99
CA PHE A 324 5.22 19.65 -7.79
C PHE A 324 6.45 18.98 -8.40
N THR A 325 6.89 19.42 -9.57
CA THR A 325 8.10 18.88 -10.23
C THR A 325 9.32 19.12 -9.38
N ASP A 326 9.52 20.36 -8.91
CA ASP A 326 10.67 20.74 -8.07
C ASP A 326 10.68 19.96 -6.74
N CYS A 327 9.51 19.86 -6.09
CA CYS A 327 9.39 19.11 -4.84
C CYS A 327 9.63 17.61 -5.05
N ALA A 328 9.08 17.02 -6.11
CA ALA A 328 9.23 15.60 -6.42
C ALA A 328 10.67 15.23 -6.79
N ASP A 329 11.39 16.09 -7.48
CA ASP A 329 12.79 15.86 -7.85
C ASP A 329 13.68 15.69 -6.60
N ILE A 330 13.44 16.54 -5.58
CA ILE A 330 14.20 16.50 -4.34
C ILE A 330 13.77 15.34 -3.42
N THR A 331 12.45 15.06 -3.35
CA THR A 331 11.91 14.19 -2.30
C THR A 331 11.67 12.74 -2.72
N THR A 332 11.45 12.49 -4.01
CA THR A 332 11.06 11.14 -4.49
C THR A 332 11.96 10.58 -5.57
N SER A 333 12.62 11.43 -6.35
CA SER A 333 13.47 11.07 -7.50
C SER A 333 12.77 10.13 -8.52
N GLY A 334 11.43 10.18 -8.60
CA GLY A 334 10.63 9.37 -9.53
C GLY A 334 10.28 7.95 -9.04
N GLN A 335 9.64 7.15 -9.90
CA GLN A 335 9.17 5.80 -9.61
C GLN A 335 9.72 4.79 -10.63
N PRO A 336 9.88 3.50 -10.26
CA PRO A 336 10.48 2.47 -11.13
C PRO A 336 9.81 2.37 -12.51
N VAL A 337 10.59 2.57 -13.58
CA VAL A 337 10.08 2.63 -14.97
C VAL A 337 9.50 1.29 -15.42
N LEU A 338 10.14 0.16 -15.10
CA LEU A 338 9.67 -1.15 -15.52
C LEU A 338 8.21 -1.42 -15.10
N THR A 339 7.88 -1.14 -13.85
CA THR A 339 6.51 -1.31 -13.33
C THR A 339 5.54 -0.40 -14.06
N GLN A 340 5.96 0.83 -14.38
CA GLN A 340 5.15 1.77 -15.14
C GLN A 340 4.90 1.28 -16.56
N LYS A 341 5.88 0.69 -17.25
CA LYS A 341 5.72 0.08 -18.58
C LYS A 341 4.70 -1.07 -18.57
N ILE A 342 4.78 -1.95 -17.57
CA ILE A 342 3.82 -3.06 -17.41
C ILE A 342 2.40 -2.52 -17.24
N LEU A 343 2.24 -1.55 -16.37
CA LEU A 343 0.93 -0.93 -16.09
C LEU A 343 0.38 -0.20 -17.32
N THR A 344 1.22 0.50 -18.06
CA THR A 344 0.81 1.17 -19.31
C THR A 344 0.26 0.18 -20.34
N ALA A 345 0.96 -0.94 -20.55
CA ALA A 345 0.47 -1.99 -21.45
C ALA A 345 -0.86 -2.58 -20.94
N PHE A 346 -0.99 -2.80 -19.62
CA PHE A 346 -2.22 -3.31 -19.02
C PHE A 346 -3.41 -2.36 -19.20
N LEU A 347 -3.19 -1.04 -19.16
CA LEU A 347 -4.20 -0.02 -19.45
C LEU A 347 -4.53 0.02 -20.95
N ASN A 348 -3.52 0.22 -21.82
CA ASN A 348 -3.69 0.49 -23.25
C ASN A 348 -4.25 -0.71 -24.03
N GLU A 349 -3.92 -1.95 -23.63
CA GLU A 349 -4.47 -3.16 -24.24
C GLU A 349 -5.88 -3.50 -23.71
N GLY A 350 -6.48 -2.64 -22.87
CA GLY A 350 -7.83 -2.78 -22.33
C GLY A 350 -7.99 -3.90 -21.29
N HIS A 351 -6.88 -4.43 -20.76
CA HIS A 351 -6.90 -5.47 -19.72
C HIS A 351 -7.43 -4.92 -18.40
N PHE A 352 -7.08 -3.69 -18.07
CA PHE A 352 -7.55 -3.00 -16.88
C PHE A 352 -9.07 -2.84 -16.87
N PHE A 353 -9.67 -2.35 -17.97
CA PHE A 353 -11.12 -2.18 -18.07
C PHE A 353 -11.87 -3.51 -17.97
N ARG A 354 -11.38 -4.56 -18.63
CA ARG A 354 -11.96 -5.91 -18.53
C ARG A 354 -11.87 -6.46 -17.10
N HIS A 355 -10.73 -6.21 -16.43
CA HIS A 355 -10.53 -6.59 -15.03
C HIS A 355 -11.52 -5.85 -14.12
N LEU A 356 -11.63 -4.54 -14.20
CA LEU A 356 -12.58 -3.76 -13.41
C LEU A 356 -14.03 -4.20 -13.61
N LYS A 357 -14.45 -4.44 -14.86
CA LYS A 357 -15.79 -4.95 -15.15
C LYS A 357 -16.07 -6.28 -14.45
N LYS A 358 -15.11 -7.22 -14.51
CA LYS A 358 -15.20 -8.50 -13.81
C LYS A 358 -15.26 -8.31 -12.29
N MET A 359 -14.40 -7.43 -11.73
CA MET A 359 -14.34 -7.20 -10.30
C MET A 359 -15.60 -6.54 -9.75
N ARG A 360 -16.23 -5.62 -10.46
CA ARG A 360 -17.52 -5.01 -10.04
C ARG A 360 -18.60 -6.09 -9.82
N ALA A 361 -18.81 -6.98 -10.79
CA ALA A 361 -19.79 -8.06 -10.66
C ALA A 361 -19.43 -9.03 -9.51
N LEU A 362 -18.14 -9.40 -9.41
CA LEU A 362 -17.66 -10.30 -8.37
C LEU A 362 -17.83 -9.68 -6.97
N TYR A 363 -17.46 -8.43 -6.78
CA TYR A 363 -17.54 -7.75 -5.48
C TYR A 363 -18.99 -7.53 -5.05
N GLN A 364 -19.88 -7.19 -5.97
CA GLN A 364 -21.30 -7.12 -5.66
C GLN A 364 -21.82 -8.45 -5.11
N THR A 365 -21.53 -9.57 -5.79
CA THR A 365 -21.94 -10.91 -5.35
C THR A 365 -21.33 -11.25 -3.97
N ARG A 366 -20.04 -11.01 -3.78
CA ARG A 366 -19.33 -11.32 -2.52
C ARG A 366 -19.82 -10.45 -1.36
N ARG A 367 -20.16 -9.20 -1.63
CA ARG A 367 -20.79 -8.30 -0.65
C ARG A 367 -22.15 -8.86 -0.21
N ASP A 368 -22.98 -9.25 -1.16
CA ASP A 368 -24.32 -9.75 -0.88
C ASP A 368 -24.26 -11.06 -0.07
N TRP A 369 -23.32 -11.94 -0.36
CA TRP A 369 -23.03 -13.13 0.47
C TRP A 369 -22.65 -12.75 1.89
N MET A 370 -21.74 -11.79 2.08
CA MET A 370 -21.27 -11.38 3.40
C MET A 370 -22.39 -10.75 4.22
N ILE A 371 -23.22 -9.91 3.63
CA ILE A 371 -24.36 -9.28 4.32
C ILE A 371 -25.40 -10.35 4.72
N ALA A 372 -25.73 -11.28 3.81
CA ALA A 372 -26.66 -12.36 4.09
C ALA A 372 -26.15 -13.29 5.20
N ALA A 373 -24.88 -13.70 5.14
CA ALA A 373 -24.25 -14.53 6.17
C ALA A 373 -24.17 -13.82 7.53
N LEU A 374 -23.86 -12.52 7.55
CA LEU A 374 -23.83 -11.74 8.78
C LEU A 374 -25.22 -11.73 9.47
N ARG A 375 -26.28 -11.56 8.70
CA ARG A 375 -27.67 -11.61 9.18
C ARG A 375 -28.05 -13.01 9.67
N GLU A 376 -27.65 -14.07 8.95
CA GLU A 376 -27.95 -15.46 9.34
C GLU A 376 -27.25 -15.86 10.64
N VAL A 377 -25.96 -15.48 10.79
CA VAL A 377 -25.15 -15.88 11.96
C VAL A 377 -25.49 -15.07 13.19
N TYR A 378 -25.72 -13.76 13.06
CA TYR A 378 -25.82 -12.82 14.18
C TYR A 378 -27.19 -12.16 14.35
N GLY A 379 -28.15 -12.40 13.41
CA GLY A 379 -29.47 -11.79 13.48
C GLY A 379 -29.41 -10.26 13.50
N ASP A 380 -30.11 -9.68 14.47
CA ASP A 380 -30.21 -8.22 14.62
C ASP A 380 -29.08 -7.60 15.47
N LEU A 381 -28.05 -8.37 15.82
CA LEU A 381 -26.91 -7.86 16.61
C LEU A 381 -26.09 -6.84 15.80
N PHE A 382 -26.00 -7.06 14.49
CA PHE A 382 -25.40 -6.14 13.55
C PHE A 382 -26.38 -5.71 12.49
N PHE A 383 -26.25 -4.47 12.03
CA PHE A 383 -26.93 -4.00 10.83
C PHE A 383 -25.93 -3.36 9.87
N THR A 384 -26.27 -3.37 8.59
CA THR A 384 -25.48 -2.73 7.54
C THR A 384 -26.32 -1.65 6.87
N GLU A 385 -25.72 -0.49 6.60
CA GLU A 385 -26.35 0.52 5.75
C GLU A 385 -26.21 0.17 4.27
N GLN A 386 -27.19 0.53 3.47
CA GLN A 386 -27.14 0.30 2.04
C GLN A 386 -26.14 1.27 1.40
N ASN A 387 -25.13 0.74 0.72
CA ASN A 387 -24.12 1.49 0.01
C ASN A 387 -24.09 1.09 -1.46
N ASP A 388 -23.82 2.07 -2.32
CA ASP A 388 -23.84 1.88 -3.79
C ASP A 388 -22.53 1.33 -4.37
N GLY A 389 -21.54 1.01 -3.52
CA GLY A 389 -20.22 0.54 -3.98
C GLY A 389 -19.25 0.25 -2.85
N GLY A 390 -17.96 0.33 -3.17
CA GLY A 390 -16.86 0.17 -2.24
C GLY A 390 -16.29 -1.24 -2.15
N MET A 391 -15.32 -1.42 -1.26
CA MET A 391 -14.55 -2.67 -1.08
C MET A 391 -14.67 -3.25 0.33
N HIS A 392 -15.50 -2.68 1.17
CA HIS A 392 -15.75 -3.12 2.54
C HIS A 392 -17.19 -2.79 2.94
N ILE A 393 -17.65 -3.42 3.99
CA ILE A 393 -18.90 -3.09 4.66
C ILE A 393 -18.60 -2.68 6.09
N VAL A 394 -19.52 -1.88 6.65
CA VAL A 394 -19.57 -1.58 8.08
C VAL A 394 -20.75 -2.35 8.69
N ALA A 395 -20.44 -3.29 9.58
CA ALA A 395 -21.40 -3.97 10.41
C ALA A 395 -21.55 -3.18 11.71
N PHE A 396 -22.56 -2.31 11.76
CA PHE A 396 -22.84 -1.48 12.94
C PHE A 396 -23.43 -2.32 14.06
N LEU A 397 -22.99 -2.10 15.28
CA LEU A 397 -23.64 -2.67 16.47
C LEU A 397 -25.01 -2.03 16.69
N THR A 398 -26.03 -2.85 16.89
CA THR A 398 -27.38 -2.37 17.23
C THR A 398 -27.43 -1.80 18.64
N ARG A 399 -26.63 -2.36 19.55
CA ARG A 399 -26.52 -1.95 20.96
C ARG A 399 -25.08 -2.03 21.45
N GLY A 400 -24.76 -1.22 22.48
CA GLY A 400 -23.45 -1.26 23.13
C GLY A 400 -22.35 -0.51 22.38
N SER A 401 -21.15 -0.51 22.96
CA SER A 401 -19.96 0.22 22.51
C SER A 401 -18.69 -0.66 22.48
N GLY A 402 -18.82 -1.98 22.62
CA GLY A 402 -17.72 -2.94 22.75
C GLY A 402 -17.10 -3.40 21.44
N ASP A 403 -17.08 -2.57 20.40
CA ASP A 403 -16.59 -2.98 19.07
C ASP A 403 -15.08 -3.28 19.05
N ARG A 404 -14.30 -2.73 19.97
CA ARG A 404 -12.85 -3.01 20.07
C ARG A 404 -12.58 -4.41 20.60
N GLU A 405 -13.30 -4.80 21.63
CA GLU A 405 -13.21 -6.14 22.22
C GLU A 405 -13.67 -7.19 21.21
N VAL A 406 -14.77 -6.91 20.50
CA VAL A 406 -15.28 -7.76 19.43
C VAL A 406 -14.24 -7.85 18.28
N ALA A 407 -13.68 -6.74 17.82
CA ALA A 407 -12.67 -6.75 16.77
C ALA A 407 -11.42 -7.56 17.17
N ARG A 408 -10.97 -7.44 18.43
CA ARG A 408 -9.84 -8.21 18.96
C ARG A 408 -10.14 -9.71 18.95
N CYS A 409 -11.32 -10.11 19.44
CA CYS A 409 -11.78 -11.49 19.42
C CYS A 409 -11.77 -12.06 17.99
N TRP A 410 -12.26 -11.31 17.01
CA TRP A 410 -12.25 -11.72 15.61
C TRP A 410 -10.83 -11.84 15.06
N GLN A 411 -9.93 -10.92 15.41
CA GLN A 411 -8.52 -10.95 14.99
C GLN A 411 -7.77 -12.17 15.54
N GLU A 412 -8.10 -12.64 16.74
CA GLU A 412 -7.57 -13.88 17.31
C GLU A 412 -8.00 -15.11 16.51
N GLN A 413 -9.14 -15.03 15.81
CA GLN A 413 -9.63 -16.05 14.87
C GLN A 413 -9.14 -15.80 13.42
N GLN A 414 -8.09 -15.00 13.23
CA GLN A 414 -7.52 -14.60 11.93
C GLN A 414 -8.47 -13.81 11.02
N LEU A 415 -9.49 -13.17 11.58
CA LEU A 415 -10.38 -12.26 10.86
C LEU A 415 -9.90 -10.83 11.06
N GLN A 416 -9.28 -10.24 10.05
CA GLN A 416 -8.61 -8.93 10.12
C GLN A 416 -9.61 -7.77 9.98
N VAL A 417 -10.63 -7.76 10.81
CA VAL A 417 -11.59 -6.65 10.92
C VAL A 417 -11.04 -5.53 11.81
N ASN A 418 -11.59 -4.33 11.66
CA ASN A 418 -11.22 -3.19 12.50
C ASN A 418 -12.45 -2.68 13.27
N ALA A 419 -12.25 -2.25 14.51
CA ALA A 419 -13.27 -1.56 15.26
C ALA A 419 -13.57 -0.19 14.62
N LEU A 420 -14.83 0.10 14.33
CA LEU A 420 -15.24 1.37 13.72
C LEU A 420 -14.90 2.55 14.64
N SER A 421 -15.06 2.40 15.96
CA SER A 421 -14.78 3.45 16.94
C SER A 421 -13.33 3.97 16.93
N GLU A 422 -12.38 3.18 16.38
CA GLU A 422 -10.97 3.59 16.26
C GLU A 422 -10.71 4.56 15.10
N TRP A 423 -11.65 4.66 14.15
CA TRP A 423 -11.56 5.58 13.03
C TRP A 423 -12.01 7.00 13.41
N TYR A 424 -12.73 7.15 14.53
CA TYR A 424 -13.18 8.43 15.07
C TYR A 424 -12.11 9.09 15.94
N ARG A 425 -12.04 10.41 15.84
CA ARG A 425 -11.25 11.27 16.71
C ARG A 425 -12.10 12.07 17.67
N GLY A 426 -13.29 12.47 17.23
CA GLY A 426 -14.26 13.20 18.04
C GLY A 426 -15.10 12.30 18.96
N SER A 427 -16.10 12.90 19.63
CA SER A 427 -16.95 12.24 20.63
C SER A 427 -18.17 11.53 20.05
N GLY A 428 -18.66 11.91 18.88
CA GLY A 428 -19.87 11.35 18.25
C GLY A 428 -19.67 9.99 17.58
N LYS A 429 -19.08 9.01 18.29
CA LYS A 429 -18.70 7.71 17.71
C LYS A 429 -19.90 6.81 17.45
N ARG A 430 -19.88 6.15 16.32
CA ARG A 430 -20.66 4.94 16.04
C ARG A 430 -19.78 3.72 16.27
N TYR A 431 -20.40 2.60 16.64
CA TYR A 431 -19.69 1.37 16.98
C TYR A 431 -20.03 0.27 15.98
N GLY A 432 -19.07 -0.58 15.67
CA GLY A 432 -19.23 -1.65 14.70
C GLY A 432 -17.91 -2.19 14.19
N LEU A 433 -17.97 -3.04 13.18
CA LEU A 433 -16.82 -3.65 12.55
C LEU A 433 -16.70 -3.21 11.09
N VAL A 434 -15.53 -2.73 10.70
CA VAL A 434 -15.16 -2.48 9.31
C VAL A 434 -14.53 -3.75 8.75
N MET A 435 -15.14 -4.37 7.74
CA MET A 435 -14.72 -5.66 7.21
C MET A 435 -14.71 -5.70 5.68
N GLY A 436 -13.69 -6.33 5.12
CA GLY A 436 -13.58 -6.61 3.69
C GLY A 436 -14.31 -7.89 3.30
N TYR A 437 -14.82 -7.95 2.10
CA TYR A 437 -15.54 -9.12 1.57
C TYR A 437 -14.93 -9.64 0.26
N ASN A 438 -14.00 -8.93 -0.33
CA ASN A 438 -13.52 -9.18 -1.70
C ASN A 438 -12.80 -10.52 -1.88
N ASN A 439 -12.32 -11.13 -0.81
CA ASN A 439 -11.59 -12.40 -0.83
C ASN A 439 -12.42 -13.59 -0.28
N VAL A 440 -13.71 -13.41 -0.05
CA VAL A 440 -14.66 -14.47 0.30
C VAL A 440 -15.12 -15.16 -0.99
N ARG A 441 -14.94 -16.48 -1.09
CA ARG A 441 -15.07 -17.22 -2.35
C ARG A 441 -16.47 -17.80 -2.59
N SER A 442 -17.25 -18.00 -1.51
CA SER A 442 -18.60 -18.53 -1.55
C SER A 442 -19.42 -18.05 -0.36
N TYR A 443 -20.74 -18.23 -0.44
CA TYR A 443 -21.64 -17.98 0.68
C TYR A 443 -21.30 -18.87 1.89
N GLN A 444 -21.01 -20.17 1.65
CA GLN A 444 -20.62 -21.10 2.70
C GLN A 444 -19.34 -20.66 3.40
N GLU A 445 -18.33 -20.20 2.66
CA GLU A 445 -17.10 -19.66 3.27
C GLU A 445 -17.40 -18.43 4.13
N ALA A 446 -18.35 -17.55 3.72
CA ALA A 446 -18.77 -16.43 4.53
C ALA A 446 -19.39 -16.88 5.87
N LEU A 447 -20.27 -17.88 5.83
CA LEU A 447 -20.86 -18.47 7.03
C LEU A 447 -19.80 -19.08 7.94
N ASP A 448 -18.91 -19.91 7.40
CA ASP A 448 -17.85 -20.57 8.15
C ASP A 448 -16.91 -19.56 8.84
N LEU A 449 -16.58 -18.47 8.16
CA LEU A 449 -15.76 -17.40 8.74
C LEU A 449 -16.47 -16.69 9.88
N LEU A 450 -17.75 -16.36 9.72
CA LEU A 450 -18.52 -15.62 10.71
C LEU A 450 -18.91 -16.48 11.93
N GLU A 451 -19.08 -17.79 11.76
CA GLU A 451 -19.36 -18.70 12.89
C GLU A 451 -18.17 -18.85 13.85
N ARG A 452 -16.93 -18.70 13.39
CA ARG A 452 -15.72 -18.86 14.24
C ARG A 452 -15.76 -18.03 15.53
N PRO A 453 -15.99 -16.70 15.50
CA PRO A 453 -16.01 -15.86 16.70
C PRO A 453 -17.38 -15.76 17.34
N LYS A 454 -18.44 -16.41 16.84
CA LYS A 454 -19.84 -16.21 17.23
C LYS A 454 -20.05 -16.30 18.73
N ARG A 455 -19.61 -17.41 19.37
CA ARG A 455 -19.84 -17.65 20.81
C ARG A 455 -19.25 -16.54 21.66
N GLN A 456 -18.01 -16.12 21.35
CA GLN A 456 -17.32 -15.06 22.11
C GLN A 456 -17.95 -13.68 21.83
N THR A 457 -18.35 -13.42 20.58
CA THR A 457 -19.04 -12.17 20.20
C THR A 457 -20.35 -12.00 20.94
N LEU A 458 -21.17 -13.07 21.01
CA LEU A 458 -22.43 -13.05 21.75
C LEU A 458 -22.20 -12.80 23.25
N ALA A 459 -21.19 -13.42 23.84
CA ALA A 459 -20.84 -13.21 25.25
C ALA A 459 -20.30 -11.80 25.56
N LEU A 460 -19.66 -11.14 24.59
CA LEU A 460 -19.16 -9.76 24.76
C LEU A 460 -20.26 -8.69 24.61
N LEU A 461 -21.36 -9.03 23.92
CA LEU A 461 -22.43 -8.07 23.58
C LEU A 461 -23.77 -8.38 24.25
N SER A 462 -23.85 -9.47 25.05
CA SER A 462 -24.95 -9.76 25.96
C SER A 462 -24.85 -8.88 27.20
#